data_6ddcdb517b581f73c9d56a039389d6a5
#
_entry.id   6ddcdb517b581f73c9d56a039389d6a5
#
_cell.length_a   1.000
_cell.length_b   1.000
_cell.length_c   1.000
_cell.angle_alpha   90.00
_cell.angle_beta   90.00
_cell.angle_gamma   90.00
#
_symmetry.space_group_name_H-M   'P 1'
#
loop_
_entity.id
_entity.type
_entity.pdbx_description
1 polymer ?
#
loop_
_entity_poly.entity_id
_entity_poly.type
_entity_poly.pdbx_seq_one_letter_code
_entity_poly.pdbx_strand_id
1 'polypeptide(L)'
;MKKLFCALLAALLLCSLAACGTKDNNGADGAADTPPASQSQGTGGIDVDLTALSSTMVYSEVYSMMSFPDDYIGKTVKMKGQFAVYQATDENGAFIPDQIYFACVIADATACCSQGLEFALAGEHTYPDDYPELGSEITVVGTFELYEDSGCLYCRLGNAAFVN
;
A
#
# COMPACT_ATOMS: atom_id res chain seq x y z
N MET A 1 -29.82 -7.55 -40.30
CA MET A 1 -28.73 -8.35 -39.79
C MET A 1 -28.41 -8.03 -38.31
N LYS A 2 -28.43 -6.77 -37.85
CA LYS A 2 -28.15 -6.43 -36.42
C LYS A 2 -29.17 -6.98 -35.42
N LYS A 3 -30.45 -7.13 -35.76
CA LYS A 3 -31.49 -7.63 -34.87
C LYS A 3 -31.45 -9.16 -34.65
N LEU A 4 -30.88 -9.91 -35.57
CA LEU A 4 -30.71 -11.36 -35.44
C LEU A 4 -29.53 -11.72 -34.51
N PHE A 5 -28.52 -10.89 -34.48
CA PHE A 5 -27.32 -11.07 -33.64
C PHE A 5 -27.64 -10.88 -32.14
N CYS A 6 -28.49 -9.91 -31.80
CA CYS A 6 -28.95 -9.69 -30.41
C CYS A 6 -29.82 -10.83 -29.86
N ALA A 7 -30.64 -11.46 -30.71
CA ALA A 7 -31.47 -12.57 -30.28
C ALA A 7 -30.69 -13.85 -30.00
N LEU A 8 -29.59 -14.08 -30.72
CA LEU A 8 -28.70 -15.23 -30.52
C LEU A 8 -27.82 -15.09 -29.26
N LEU A 9 -27.42 -13.85 -28.91
CA LEU A 9 -26.65 -13.57 -27.69
C LEU A 9 -27.50 -13.73 -26.42
N ALA A 10 -28.79 -13.36 -26.48
CA ALA A 10 -29.72 -13.51 -25.37
C ALA A 10 -30.07 -14.98 -25.06
N ALA A 11 -30.08 -15.85 -26.08
CA ALA A 11 -30.35 -17.27 -25.93
C ALA A 11 -29.21 -18.05 -25.29
N LEU A 12 -27.96 -17.61 -25.46
CA LEU A 12 -26.75 -18.23 -24.87
C LEU A 12 -26.60 -17.92 -23.37
N LEU A 13 -27.17 -16.82 -22.88
CA LEU A 13 -27.12 -16.43 -21.47
C LEU A 13 -28.14 -17.17 -20.58
N LEU A 14 -29.15 -17.82 -21.16
CA LEU A 14 -30.19 -18.53 -20.40
C LEU A 14 -29.90 -20.00 -20.12
N CYS A 15 -28.83 -20.59 -20.70
CA CYS A 15 -28.48 -21.99 -20.52
C CYS A 15 -27.48 -22.29 -19.38
N SER A 16 -26.98 -21.28 -18.65
CA SER A 16 -25.98 -21.47 -17.60
C SER A 16 -26.53 -21.55 -16.17
N LEU A 17 -27.85 -21.63 -15.96
CA LEU A 17 -28.50 -21.63 -14.63
C LEU A 17 -29.09 -22.98 -14.18
N ALA A 18 -28.71 -24.09 -14.84
CA ALA A 18 -29.27 -25.40 -14.48
C ALA A 18 -28.18 -26.42 -14.12
N ALA A 19 -27.36 -26.11 -13.09
CA ALA A 19 -26.51 -27.12 -12.42
C ALA A 19 -26.28 -26.74 -10.96
N CYS A 20 -27.31 -26.77 -10.13
CA CYS A 20 -27.17 -26.90 -8.69
C CYS A 20 -28.09 -28.02 -8.23
N GLY A 21 -27.54 -29.24 -8.18
CA GLY A 21 -28.19 -30.41 -7.56
C GLY A 21 -28.06 -30.34 -6.06
N THR A 22 -29.16 -30.39 -5.40
CA THR A 22 -29.40 -30.56 -3.95
C THR A 22 -28.67 -31.79 -3.39
N LYS A 23 -28.01 -31.59 -2.24
CA LYS A 23 -27.94 -32.62 -1.19
C LYS A 23 -27.90 -31.94 0.18
N ASP A 24 -28.93 -32.22 0.94
CA ASP A 24 -29.11 -31.86 2.34
C ASP A 24 -28.04 -32.46 3.24
N ASN A 25 -27.51 -31.70 4.22
CA ASN A 25 -27.60 -32.02 5.65
C ASN A 25 -26.81 -31.03 6.51
N ASN A 26 -27.60 -30.41 7.43
CA ASN A 26 -27.28 -29.97 8.79
C ASN A 26 -26.05 -29.09 9.11
N GLY A 27 -26.38 -27.91 9.55
CA GLY A 27 -25.90 -27.39 10.83
C GLY A 27 -24.85 -26.29 10.76
N ALA A 28 -25.26 -25.15 11.29
CA ALA A 28 -24.48 -24.14 11.99
C ALA A 28 -23.76 -23.04 11.18
N ASP A 29 -24.28 -21.86 11.43
CA ASP A 29 -23.61 -20.55 11.51
C ASP A 29 -22.82 -20.04 10.28
N GLY A 30 -23.49 -19.13 9.57
CA GLY A 30 -22.86 -18.24 8.61
C GLY A 30 -21.99 -17.21 9.32
N ALA A 31 -20.70 -17.48 9.39
CA ALA A 31 -19.70 -16.45 9.61
C ALA A 31 -19.33 -15.90 8.23
N ALA A 32 -19.59 -14.61 8.01
CA ALA A 32 -19.01 -13.89 6.91
C ALA A 32 -17.48 -13.95 7.07
N ASP A 33 -16.79 -14.55 6.10
CA ASP A 33 -15.34 -14.52 6.01
C ASP A 33 -14.91 -13.07 5.75
N THR A 34 -14.71 -12.34 6.82
CA THR A 34 -13.84 -11.16 6.84
C THR A 34 -12.42 -11.73 6.72
N PRO A 35 -11.59 -11.29 5.74
CA PRO A 35 -10.20 -11.70 5.69
C PRO A 35 -9.57 -11.40 7.07
N PRO A 36 -8.80 -12.32 7.65
CA PRO A 36 -8.17 -12.04 8.93
C PRO A 36 -7.25 -10.83 8.76
N ALA A 37 -7.56 -9.74 9.46
CA ALA A 37 -6.59 -8.68 9.69
C ALA A 37 -5.32 -9.35 10.20
N SER A 38 -4.24 -9.26 9.44
CA SER A 38 -2.96 -9.85 9.81
C SER A 38 -2.46 -9.10 11.05
N GLN A 39 -2.78 -9.64 12.23
CA GLN A 39 -2.20 -9.16 13.48
C GLN A 39 -0.75 -9.65 13.48
N SER A 40 0.14 -8.85 12.91
CA SER A 40 1.56 -9.01 13.17
C SER A 40 1.77 -8.64 14.64
N GLN A 41 1.99 -9.64 15.49
CA GLN A 41 2.40 -9.43 16.87
C GLN A 41 3.80 -8.83 16.85
N GLY A 42 3.86 -7.49 16.99
CA GLY A 42 5.09 -6.73 17.02
C GLY A 42 5.97 -7.15 18.20
N THR A 43 7.11 -7.72 17.90
CA THR A 43 8.21 -7.88 18.85
C THR A 43 8.94 -6.55 18.96
N GLY A 44 8.79 -5.85 20.07
CA GLY A 44 9.61 -4.69 20.39
C GLY A 44 9.11 -3.33 19.93
N GLY A 45 7.80 -3.03 20.11
CA GLY A 45 7.28 -1.67 19.87
C GLY A 45 6.99 -1.34 18.42
N ILE A 46 6.95 -2.31 17.50
CA ILE A 46 6.51 -2.18 16.11
C ILE A 46 5.10 -2.75 16.01
N ASP A 47 4.14 -1.91 15.58
CA ASP A 47 2.73 -2.31 15.45
C ASP A 47 2.46 -3.02 14.13
N VAL A 48 3.16 -2.59 13.05
CA VAL A 48 3.05 -3.15 11.70
C VAL A 48 4.45 -3.45 11.16
N ASP A 49 4.83 -4.72 11.11
CA ASP A 49 6.11 -5.14 10.53
C ASP A 49 5.90 -5.70 9.11
N LEU A 50 6.06 -4.84 8.11
CA LEU A 50 5.94 -5.21 6.70
C LEU A 50 7.09 -6.12 6.24
N THR A 51 8.22 -6.14 6.95
CA THR A 51 9.37 -6.98 6.58
C THR A 51 9.14 -8.46 6.85
N ALA A 52 8.15 -8.78 7.69
CA ALA A 52 7.74 -10.16 8.00
C ALA A 52 6.74 -10.73 6.98
N LEU A 53 6.24 -9.91 6.04
CA LEU A 53 5.22 -10.30 5.07
C LEU A 53 5.84 -10.77 3.75
N SER A 54 5.10 -11.57 2.97
CA SER A 54 5.46 -11.86 1.59
C SER A 54 5.28 -10.61 0.70
N SER A 55 5.97 -10.55 -0.45
CA SER A 55 5.89 -9.40 -1.36
C SER A 55 4.45 -9.02 -1.75
N THR A 56 3.59 -10.01 -2.02
CA THR A 56 2.18 -9.76 -2.32
C THR A 56 1.43 -9.16 -1.14
N MET A 57 1.71 -9.63 0.08
CA MET A 57 1.07 -9.12 1.28
C MET A 57 1.56 -7.73 1.65
N VAL A 58 2.86 -7.44 1.48
CA VAL A 58 3.41 -6.09 1.69
C VAL A 58 2.70 -5.08 0.80
N TYR A 59 2.57 -5.39 -0.50
CA TYR A 59 1.90 -4.51 -1.46
C TYR A 59 0.43 -4.25 -1.07
N SER A 60 -0.29 -5.31 -0.69
CA SER A 60 -1.69 -5.21 -0.25
C SER A 60 -1.83 -4.39 1.04
N GLU A 61 -0.90 -4.56 2.00
CA GLU A 61 -0.94 -3.83 3.25
C GLU A 61 -0.64 -2.34 3.06
N VAL A 62 0.37 -1.99 2.26
CA VAL A 62 0.66 -0.58 1.91
C VAL A 62 -0.52 0.05 1.17
N TYR A 63 -1.18 -0.70 0.28
CA TYR A 63 -2.41 -0.23 -0.36
C TYR A 63 -3.53 0.05 0.66
N SER A 64 -3.70 -0.82 1.66
CA SER A 64 -4.67 -0.64 2.73
C SER A 64 -4.35 0.58 3.58
N MET A 65 -3.09 0.81 3.93
CA MET A 65 -2.62 1.98 4.68
C MET A 65 -2.96 3.29 3.97
N MET A 66 -2.81 3.34 2.64
CA MET A 66 -3.14 4.53 1.86
C MET A 66 -4.64 4.70 1.61
N SER A 67 -5.40 3.59 1.56
CA SER A 67 -6.84 3.63 1.28
C SER A 67 -7.69 3.86 2.53
N PHE A 68 -7.22 3.40 3.68
CA PHE A 68 -7.89 3.47 4.98
C PHE A 68 -6.91 3.96 6.07
N PRO A 69 -6.37 5.18 5.91
CA PRO A 69 -5.28 5.66 6.77
C PRO A 69 -5.68 5.76 8.25
N ASP A 70 -6.94 6.03 8.56
CA ASP A 70 -7.43 6.18 9.93
C ASP A 70 -7.16 4.93 10.79
N ASP A 71 -7.09 3.75 10.17
CA ASP A 71 -6.80 2.49 10.87
C ASP A 71 -5.32 2.38 11.29
N TYR A 72 -4.45 3.23 10.75
CA TYR A 72 -3.00 3.15 10.92
C TYR A 72 -2.37 4.35 11.62
N ILE A 73 -3.08 5.47 11.74
CA ILE A 73 -2.55 6.68 12.38
C ILE A 73 -2.00 6.36 13.78
N GLY A 74 -0.77 6.80 14.03
CA GLY A 74 -0.07 6.61 15.30
C GLY A 74 0.60 5.24 15.47
N LYS A 75 0.41 4.30 14.55
CA LYS A 75 1.10 3.01 14.58
C LYS A 75 2.56 3.15 14.17
N THR A 76 3.42 2.41 14.85
CA THR A 76 4.83 2.26 14.47
C THR A 76 4.93 1.20 13.37
N VAL A 77 5.39 1.64 12.21
CA VAL A 77 5.50 0.80 11.00
C VAL A 77 6.97 0.57 10.68
N LYS A 78 7.33 -0.68 10.37
CA LYS A 78 8.62 -1.07 9.82
C LYS A 78 8.43 -1.53 8.38
N MET A 79 9.16 -0.90 7.45
CA MET A 79 9.04 -1.14 6.02
C MET A 79 10.42 -1.29 5.37
N LYS A 80 10.53 -2.23 4.43
CA LYS A 80 11.72 -2.46 3.63
C LYS A 80 11.39 -2.26 2.16
N GLY A 81 12.24 -1.53 1.44
CA GLY A 81 12.07 -1.24 0.02
C GLY A 81 13.25 -0.51 -0.57
N GLN A 82 13.05 0.14 -1.72
CA GLN A 82 14.06 0.95 -2.38
C GLN A 82 13.91 2.42 -1.99
N PHE A 83 15.04 3.07 -1.74
CA PHE A 83 15.07 4.51 -1.50
C PHE A 83 14.75 5.27 -2.78
N ALA A 84 13.77 6.15 -2.71
CA ALA A 84 13.38 7.03 -3.80
C ALA A 84 13.29 8.48 -3.33
N VAL A 85 13.55 9.40 -4.26
CA VAL A 85 13.46 10.85 -4.03
C VAL A 85 12.54 11.44 -5.09
N TYR A 86 11.58 12.22 -4.64
CA TYR A 86 10.67 12.98 -5.47
C TYR A 86 10.88 14.46 -5.22
N GLN A 87 10.91 15.24 -6.28
CA GLN A 87 11.01 16.68 -6.19
C GLN A 87 9.81 17.31 -6.90
N ALA A 88 9.15 18.23 -6.20
CA ALA A 88 8.02 18.94 -6.78
C ALA A 88 8.48 19.86 -7.92
N THR A 89 7.61 20.04 -8.91
CA THR A 89 7.81 20.98 -10.01
C THR A 89 6.71 22.01 -10.04
N ASP A 90 7.05 23.20 -10.49
CA ASP A 90 6.07 24.27 -10.77
C ASP A 90 5.28 23.98 -12.07
N GLU A 91 4.34 24.86 -12.40
CA GLU A 91 3.53 24.78 -13.61
C GLU A 91 4.33 24.86 -14.94
N ASN A 92 5.60 25.29 -14.88
CA ASN A 92 6.51 25.31 -16.02
C ASN A 92 7.44 24.09 -16.07
N GLY A 93 7.32 23.16 -15.10
CA GLY A 93 8.16 21.99 -14.96
C GLY A 93 9.53 22.25 -14.31
N ALA A 94 9.76 23.42 -13.73
CA ALA A 94 10.98 23.71 -12.98
C ALA A 94 10.86 23.17 -11.55
N PHE A 95 11.95 22.57 -11.05
CA PHE A 95 11.99 22.06 -9.68
C PHE A 95 11.77 23.19 -8.67
N ILE A 96 10.91 22.93 -7.70
CA ILE A 96 10.68 23.82 -6.58
C ILE A 96 11.75 23.55 -5.53
N PRO A 97 12.61 24.53 -5.20
CA PRO A 97 13.59 24.36 -4.13
C PRO A 97 12.89 24.00 -2.81
N ASP A 98 13.53 23.17 -2.01
CA ASP A 98 13.09 22.74 -0.68
C ASP A 98 11.80 21.87 -0.64
N GLN A 99 11.23 21.52 -1.78
CA GLN A 99 10.13 20.54 -1.86
C GLN A 99 10.66 19.19 -2.37
N ILE A 100 11.41 18.54 -1.51
CA ILE A 100 11.99 17.21 -1.75
C ILE A 100 11.33 16.23 -0.79
N TYR A 101 10.84 15.11 -1.33
CA TYR A 101 10.14 14.06 -0.59
C TYR A 101 10.91 12.75 -0.72
N PHE A 102 11.07 12.04 0.39
CA PHE A 102 11.81 10.79 0.47
C PHE A 102 10.84 9.64 0.69
N ALA A 103 10.98 8.57 -0.07
CA ALA A 103 10.08 7.43 0.04
C ALA A 103 10.82 6.10 0.07
N CYS A 104 10.20 5.14 0.76
CA CYS A 104 10.52 3.74 0.70
C CYS A 104 9.53 3.07 -0.27
N VAL A 105 10.03 2.60 -1.42
CA VAL A 105 9.21 2.10 -2.53
C VAL A 105 9.31 0.59 -2.61
N ILE A 106 8.16 -0.06 -2.74
CA ILE A 106 8.01 -1.50 -2.98
C ILE A 106 7.43 -1.76 -4.37
N ALA A 107 7.77 -2.89 -4.96
CA ALA A 107 7.14 -3.40 -6.16
C ALA A 107 6.10 -4.47 -5.81
N ASP A 108 5.09 -4.63 -6.67
CA ASP A 108 4.21 -5.79 -6.59
C ASP A 108 4.97 -7.10 -6.93
N ALA A 109 4.32 -8.25 -6.74
CA ALA A 109 4.94 -9.56 -6.98
C ALA A 109 5.37 -9.77 -8.44
N THR A 110 4.82 -9.01 -9.40
CA THR A 110 5.13 -9.05 -10.82
C THR A 110 6.08 -7.94 -11.25
N ALA A 111 6.41 -7.01 -10.34
CA ALA A 111 7.22 -5.82 -10.57
C ALA A 111 6.67 -4.91 -11.69
N CYS A 112 5.37 -4.98 -11.99
CA CYS A 112 4.74 -4.12 -12.99
C CYS A 112 4.21 -2.81 -12.39
N CYS A 113 3.96 -2.78 -11.08
CA CYS A 113 3.48 -1.61 -10.34
C CYS A 113 4.36 -1.41 -9.11
N SER A 114 4.47 -0.17 -8.68
CA SER A 114 5.16 0.18 -7.45
C SER A 114 4.26 1.03 -6.56
N GLN A 115 4.41 0.85 -5.27
CA GLN A 115 3.82 1.71 -4.24
C GLN A 115 4.90 2.08 -3.24
N GLY A 116 4.66 3.08 -2.41
CA GLY A 116 5.60 3.45 -1.38
C GLY A 116 4.95 4.34 -0.35
N LEU A 117 5.61 4.42 0.79
CA LEU A 117 5.29 5.42 1.79
C LEU A 117 6.42 6.45 1.84
N GLU A 118 6.03 7.70 1.88
CA GLU A 118 6.93 8.78 2.21
C GLU A 118 7.43 8.63 3.64
N PHE A 119 8.62 9.11 3.93
CA PHE A 119 9.12 9.18 5.29
C PHE A 119 9.86 10.49 5.57
N ALA A 120 9.78 10.94 6.81
CA ALA A 120 10.54 12.08 7.34
C ALA A 120 11.42 11.60 8.50
N LEU A 121 12.73 11.71 8.34
CA LEU A 121 13.68 11.30 9.39
C LEU A 121 13.52 12.18 10.63
N ALA A 122 13.76 11.58 11.80
CA ALA A 122 13.79 12.29 13.07
C ALA A 122 15.03 13.18 13.17
N GLY A 123 14.85 14.45 13.51
CA GLY A 123 15.95 15.42 13.61
C GLY A 123 16.22 16.19 12.32
N GLU A 124 17.39 16.84 12.27
CA GLU A 124 17.82 17.61 11.10
C GLU A 124 18.74 16.75 10.23
N HIS A 125 18.43 16.66 8.94
CA HIS A 125 19.18 15.88 7.95
C HIS A 125 19.35 16.68 6.67
N THR A 126 20.50 16.54 6.05
CA THR A 126 20.84 17.22 4.79
C THR A 126 20.93 16.21 3.65
N TYR A 127 20.12 16.42 2.60
CA TYR A 127 20.23 15.63 1.39
C TYR A 127 21.33 16.22 0.47
N PRO A 128 22.19 15.41 -0.15
CA PRO A 128 22.22 13.94 -0.11
C PRO A 128 23.07 13.32 1.02
N ASP A 129 23.77 14.11 1.82
CA ASP A 129 24.87 13.67 2.68
C ASP A 129 24.46 12.66 3.76
N ASP A 130 23.26 12.82 4.32
CA ASP A 130 22.71 11.98 5.40
C ASP A 130 21.78 10.87 4.87
N TYR A 131 21.67 10.69 3.56
CA TYR A 131 20.77 9.74 2.93
C TYR A 131 21.51 8.65 2.15
N PRO A 132 20.91 7.46 2.01
CA PRO A 132 21.44 6.39 1.18
C PRO A 132 21.52 6.77 -0.30
N GLU A 133 22.24 6.00 -1.10
CA GLU A 133 22.23 6.15 -2.55
C GLU A 133 20.83 5.89 -3.12
N LEU A 134 20.44 6.70 -4.11
CA LEU A 134 19.17 6.54 -4.81
C LEU A 134 19.00 5.13 -5.38
N GLY A 135 17.87 4.49 -5.12
CA GLY A 135 17.56 3.12 -5.55
C GLY A 135 18.18 2.03 -4.68
N SER A 136 18.97 2.37 -3.66
CA SER A 136 19.48 1.37 -2.71
C SER A 136 18.35 0.78 -1.85
N GLU A 137 18.56 -0.45 -1.37
CA GLU A 137 17.63 -1.08 -0.44
C GLU A 137 17.77 -0.44 0.95
N ILE A 138 16.64 -0.03 1.51
CA ILE A 138 16.55 0.55 2.86
C ILE A 138 15.54 -0.21 3.70
N THR A 139 15.72 -0.16 5.02
CA THR A 139 14.68 -0.49 5.98
C THR A 139 14.45 0.74 6.85
N VAL A 140 13.20 1.19 6.92
CA VAL A 140 12.79 2.37 7.69
C VAL A 140 11.75 2.00 8.73
N VAL A 141 11.86 2.59 9.91
CA VAL A 141 10.85 2.52 10.98
C VAL A 141 10.41 3.93 11.30
N GLY A 142 9.09 4.14 11.37
CA GLY A 142 8.52 5.45 11.72
C GLY A 142 7.07 5.34 12.17
N THR A 143 6.51 6.45 12.60
CA THR A 143 5.10 6.53 13.00
C THR A 143 4.25 6.91 11.80
N PHE A 144 3.24 6.12 11.48
CA PHE A 144 2.32 6.43 10.40
C PHE A 144 1.46 7.65 10.76
N GLU A 145 1.49 8.66 9.91
CA GLU A 145 0.77 9.90 10.11
C GLU A 145 0.23 10.47 8.79
N LEU A 146 -0.78 11.31 8.92
CA LEU A 146 -1.27 12.17 7.83
C LEU A 146 -0.66 13.56 7.99
N TYR A 147 -0.31 14.18 6.86
CA TYR A 147 0.09 15.58 6.82
C TYR A 147 -0.55 16.28 5.62
N GLU A 148 -0.71 17.58 5.72
CA GLU A 148 -1.26 18.40 4.64
C GLU A 148 -0.12 19.13 3.94
N ASP A 149 -0.12 19.06 2.61
CA ASP A 149 0.74 19.86 1.76
C ASP A 149 -0.06 20.38 0.57
N SER A 150 0.05 21.69 0.34
CA SER A 150 -0.60 22.37 -0.78
C SER A 150 -2.12 22.13 -0.88
N GLY A 151 -2.79 21.92 0.28
CA GLY A 151 -4.23 21.66 0.36
C GLY A 151 -4.63 20.20 0.06
N CYS A 152 -3.67 19.30 -0.07
CA CYS A 152 -3.87 17.86 -0.21
C CYS A 152 -3.38 17.12 1.02
N LEU A 153 -4.04 16.00 1.34
CA LEU A 153 -3.69 15.15 2.47
C LEU A 153 -2.85 13.96 1.99
N TYR A 154 -1.72 13.74 2.62
CA TYR A 154 -0.76 12.70 2.30
C TYR A 154 -0.45 11.82 3.50
N CYS A 155 0.01 10.58 3.23
CA CYS A 155 0.46 9.62 4.24
C CYS A 155 1.98 9.57 4.27
N ARG A 156 2.58 9.51 5.47
CA ARG A 156 4.02 9.27 5.63
C ARG A 156 4.36 8.54 6.92
N LEU A 157 5.59 8.10 7.02
CA LEU A 157 6.22 7.66 8.26
C LEU A 157 6.98 8.83 8.87
N GLY A 158 6.41 9.48 9.88
CA GLY A 158 7.05 10.56 10.63
C GLY A 158 7.99 10.04 11.72
N ASN A 159 8.89 10.89 12.21
CA ASN A 159 9.94 10.52 13.16
C ASN A 159 10.69 9.25 12.78
N ALA A 160 10.96 9.10 11.50
CA ALA A 160 11.53 7.88 10.95
C ALA A 160 13.02 7.75 11.24
N ALA A 161 13.50 6.51 11.20
CA ALA A 161 14.92 6.17 11.26
C ALA A 161 15.23 4.99 10.35
N PHE A 162 16.42 4.97 9.76
CA PHE A 162 16.94 3.78 9.09
C PHE A 162 17.34 2.73 10.13
N VAL A 163 17.02 1.47 9.84
CA VAL A 163 17.37 0.31 10.67
C VAL A 163 18.02 -0.78 9.81
N ASN A 164 18.89 -1.57 10.42
CA ASN A 164 19.61 -2.67 9.76
C ASN A 164 18.81 -3.97 9.86
#